data_195a2741921b1ce98c037d8284794ef0
#
_entry.id   195a2741921b1ce98c037d8284794ef0
#
_cell.length_a   1.000
_cell.length_b   1.000
_cell.length_c   1.000
_cell.angle_alpha   90.00
_cell.angle_beta   90.00
_cell.angle_gamma   90.00
#
_symmetry.space_group_name_H-M   'P 1'
#
loop_
_entity.id
_entity.type
_entity.pdbx_description
1 polymer ?
#
loop_
_entity_poly.entity_id
_entity_poly.type
_entity_poly.pdbx_seq_one_letter_code
_entity_poly.pdbx_strand_id
1 'polypeptide(L)'
;LCRQAHIEHPVDHSVRIYYGGPIETQIGYVLHTPDYNFSTTEPINKWLSVTQGTDILVDIAGGTGPMQFLIVLGYCSWAPGQLELEMEAGWPRDPNSGWMSTEASGRLMFSTDSFNKWEIAIDSYATNYVDTLLKFETHT
;
A
#
# COMPACT_ATOMS: atom_id res chain seq x y z
N LEU A 1 14.75 9.20 -4.38
CA LEU A 1 15.76 8.14 -4.13
C LEU A 1 15.23 7.23 -3.03
N CYS A 2 14.61 6.12 -3.41
CA CYS A 2 14.19 5.09 -2.45
C CYS A 2 15.45 4.39 -1.93
N ARG A 3 15.81 4.63 -0.68
CA ARG A 3 16.81 3.81 0.01
C ARG A 3 16.14 2.52 0.48
N GLN A 4 16.47 1.41 -0.13
CA GLN A 4 16.18 0.08 0.41
C GLN A 4 17.12 -0.18 1.59
N ALA A 5 16.57 -0.28 2.80
CA ALA A 5 17.30 -0.84 3.91
C ALA A 5 17.03 -2.36 3.93
N HIS A 6 18.07 -3.18 3.90
CA HIS A 6 17.96 -4.62 4.10
C HIS A 6 18.20 -4.92 5.58
N ILE A 7 17.24 -5.55 6.23
CA ILE A 7 17.45 -6.16 7.54
C ILE A 7 17.72 -7.64 7.28
N GLU A 8 18.98 -8.05 7.44
CA GLU A 8 19.34 -9.46 7.31
C GLU A 8 18.82 -10.23 8.53
N HIS A 9 17.98 -11.22 8.27
CA HIS A 9 17.50 -12.17 9.27
C HIS A 9 18.29 -13.49 9.13
N PRO A 10 18.56 -14.21 10.25
CA PRO A 10 19.28 -15.49 10.20
C PRO A 10 18.54 -16.64 9.49
N VAL A 11 17.31 -16.41 9.04
CA VAL A 11 16.56 -17.30 8.15
C VAL A 11 16.34 -16.55 6.84
N ASP A 12 17.28 -16.56 5.97
CA ASP A 12 17.36 -16.29 4.52
C ASP A 12 16.19 -15.54 3.82
N HIS A 13 15.53 -14.59 4.51
CA HIS A 13 14.52 -13.71 3.93
C HIS A 13 14.93 -12.25 4.17
N SER A 14 15.42 -11.61 3.11
CA SER A 14 15.59 -10.16 3.10
C SER A 14 14.24 -9.46 3.29
N VAL A 15 14.04 -8.81 4.43
CA VAL A 15 12.87 -7.99 4.68
C VAL A 15 13.06 -6.64 3.98
N ARG A 16 12.14 -6.28 3.10
CA ARG A 16 12.16 -5.00 2.40
C ARG A 16 11.41 -3.94 3.19
N ILE A 17 12.01 -2.75 3.28
CA ILE A 17 11.36 -1.57 3.86
C ILE A 17 11.05 -0.60 2.73
N TYR A 18 9.81 -0.15 2.68
CA TYR A 18 9.30 0.76 1.66
C TYR A 18 9.22 2.19 2.20
N TYR A 19 9.37 3.16 1.32
CA TYR A 19 9.10 4.55 1.63
C TYR A 19 7.61 4.85 1.45
N GLY A 20 6.94 5.26 2.53
CA GLY A 20 5.50 5.49 2.54
C GLY A 20 5.10 6.95 2.35
N GLY A 21 6.01 7.88 2.56
CA GLY A 21 5.74 9.31 2.40
C GLY A 21 6.74 10.20 3.15
N PRO A 22 6.62 11.52 2.98
CA PRO A 22 7.60 12.48 3.49
C PRO A 22 7.44 12.83 4.97
N ILE A 23 6.31 12.44 5.60
CA ILE A 23 6.00 12.81 6.98
C ILE A 23 6.51 11.71 7.91
N GLU A 24 7.19 12.10 8.99
CA GLU A 24 7.68 11.21 10.05
C GLU A 24 8.38 9.96 9.52
N THR A 25 9.37 10.15 8.65
CA THR A 25 10.09 9.07 7.95
C THR A 25 10.86 8.12 8.88
N GLN A 26 10.97 8.44 10.17
CA GLN A 26 11.54 7.60 11.22
C GLN A 26 10.50 6.66 11.86
N ILE A 27 9.21 6.85 11.58
CA ILE A 27 8.14 6.01 12.13
C ILE A 27 7.82 4.89 11.14
N GLY A 28 7.86 3.66 11.65
CA GLY A 28 7.52 2.47 10.90
C GLY A 28 6.07 2.05 11.10
N TYR A 29 5.43 1.72 9.99
CA TYR A 29 4.12 1.10 9.94
C TYR A 29 4.24 -0.26 9.27
N VAL A 30 3.52 -1.24 9.78
CA VAL A 30 3.43 -2.56 9.15
C VAL A 30 2.01 -2.77 8.66
N LEU A 31 1.84 -2.81 7.33
CA LEU A 31 0.61 -3.25 6.69
C LEU A 31 0.64 -4.77 6.62
N HIS A 32 -0.42 -5.46 7.07
CA HIS A 32 -0.38 -6.90 7.19
C HIS A 32 -1.77 -7.55 7.10
N THR A 33 -1.77 -8.86 6.92
CA THR A 33 -2.97 -9.69 6.98
C THR A 33 -3.57 -9.73 8.40
N PRO A 34 -4.89 -9.93 8.56
CA PRO A 34 -5.57 -9.78 9.85
C PRO A 34 -5.34 -10.94 10.83
N ASP A 35 -4.49 -11.89 10.51
CA ASP A 35 -4.08 -13.01 11.38
C ASP A 35 -3.16 -12.62 12.54
N TYR A 36 -2.80 -11.35 12.65
CA TYR A 36 -2.02 -10.76 13.73
C TYR A 36 -2.78 -9.59 14.36
N ASN A 37 -2.76 -9.52 15.70
CA ASN A 37 -3.40 -8.45 16.45
C ASN A 37 -2.56 -8.07 17.68
N PHE A 38 -2.28 -6.79 17.83
CA PHE A 38 -1.59 -6.19 18.96
C PHE A 38 -2.34 -4.95 19.43
N SER A 39 -1.97 -4.37 20.56
CA SER A 39 -2.66 -3.18 21.14
C SER A 39 -2.68 -1.97 20.19
N THR A 40 -1.71 -1.88 19.27
CA THR A 40 -1.58 -0.81 18.28
C THR A 40 -2.07 -1.22 16.89
N THR A 41 -2.74 -2.36 16.75
CA THR A 41 -3.29 -2.82 15.48
C THR A 41 -4.62 -2.15 15.19
N GLU A 42 -4.72 -1.54 14.02
CA GLU A 42 -5.94 -0.94 13.49
C GLU A 42 -6.38 -1.70 12.22
N PRO A 43 -7.59 -2.27 12.20
CA PRO A 43 -8.11 -2.90 11.01
C PRO A 43 -8.49 -1.83 9.97
N ILE A 44 -8.02 -2.00 8.73
CA ILE A 44 -8.38 -1.15 7.59
C ILE A 44 -9.64 -1.70 6.90
N ASN A 45 -9.63 -3.00 6.65
CA ASN A 45 -10.77 -3.74 6.11
C ASN A 45 -10.69 -5.23 6.49
N LYS A 46 -11.54 -6.06 5.91
CA LYS A 46 -11.63 -7.49 6.26
C LYS A 46 -10.36 -8.32 5.96
N TRP A 47 -9.43 -7.81 5.18
CA TRP A 47 -8.22 -8.54 4.77
C TRP A 47 -6.91 -7.78 5.03
N LEU A 48 -6.98 -6.54 5.52
CA LEU A 48 -5.82 -5.67 5.76
C LEU A 48 -5.93 -4.97 7.11
N SER A 49 -4.85 -5.00 7.84
CA SER A 49 -4.64 -4.25 9.09
C SER A 49 -3.33 -3.47 9.03
N VAL A 50 -3.19 -2.48 9.89
CA VAL A 50 -1.95 -1.74 10.11
C VAL A 50 -1.58 -1.77 11.58
N THR A 51 -0.31 -2.01 11.86
CA THR A 51 0.24 -1.97 13.22
C THR A 51 1.44 -1.03 13.25
N GLN A 52 1.47 -0.16 14.24
CA GLN A 52 2.59 0.74 14.51
C GLN A 52 3.39 0.22 15.71
N GLY A 53 4.71 0.35 15.64
CA GLY A 53 5.61 0.04 16.76
C GLY A 53 6.63 -1.04 16.43
N THR A 54 7.50 -1.30 17.39
CA THR A 54 8.60 -2.25 17.24
C THR A 54 8.23 -3.68 17.60
N ASP A 55 7.16 -3.88 18.38
CA ASP A 55 6.75 -5.20 18.86
C ASP A 55 6.42 -6.15 17.70
N ILE A 56 5.66 -5.66 16.71
CA ILE A 56 5.36 -6.46 15.51
C ILE A 56 6.63 -6.84 14.74
N LEU A 57 7.65 -5.98 14.72
CA LEU A 57 8.92 -6.31 14.07
C LEU A 57 9.67 -7.41 14.80
N VAL A 58 9.60 -7.40 16.13
CA VAL A 58 10.17 -8.47 16.98
C VAL A 58 9.42 -9.78 16.73
N ASP A 59 8.10 -9.75 16.65
CA ASP A 59 7.29 -10.93 16.39
C ASP A 59 7.51 -11.49 14.98
N ILE A 60 7.62 -10.62 13.97
CA ILE A 60 8.00 -11.02 12.60
C ILE A 60 9.37 -11.71 12.62
N ALA A 61 10.33 -11.10 13.30
CA ALA A 61 11.66 -11.64 13.45
C ALA A 61 11.68 -13.00 14.17
N GLY A 62 10.80 -13.17 15.16
CA GLY A 62 10.65 -14.41 15.91
C GLY A 62 9.80 -15.50 15.23
N GLY A 63 9.19 -15.19 14.07
CA GLY A 63 8.32 -16.13 13.36
C GLY A 63 6.88 -16.21 13.89
N THR A 64 6.48 -15.27 14.75
CA THR A 64 5.13 -15.18 15.34
C THR A 64 4.32 -14.00 14.79
N GLY A 65 4.85 -13.30 13.79
CA GLY A 65 4.17 -12.19 13.11
C GLY A 65 3.08 -12.66 12.12
N PRO A 66 2.49 -11.71 11.39
CA PRO A 66 1.48 -12.00 10.38
C PRO A 66 2.05 -12.82 9.20
N MET A 67 1.18 -13.54 8.51
CA MET A 67 1.57 -14.35 7.34
C MET A 67 2.13 -13.52 6.21
N GLN A 68 1.53 -12.36 5.94
CA GLN A 68 1.96 -11.43 4.89
C GLN A 68 2.02 -10.02 5.45
N PHE A 69 3.07 -9.29 5.10
CA PHE A 69 3.28 -7.93 5.60
C PHE A 69 4.14 -7.09 4.65
N LEU A 70 4.00 -5.78 4.79
CA LEU A 70 4.87 -4.74 4.23
C LEU A 70 5.30 -3.81 5.36
N ILE A 71 6.59 -3.53 5.46
CA ILE A 71 7.13 -2.52 6.37
C ILE A 71 7.30 -1.21 5.61
N VAL A 72 6.72 -0.14 6.12
CA VAL A 72 6.66 1.17 5.46
C VAL A 72 7.15 2.23 6.42
N LEU A 73 8.04 3.11 5.97
CA LEU A 73 8.52 4.27 6.75
C LEU A 73 7.88 5.56 6.24
N GLY A 74 7.35 6.32 7.19
CA GLY A 74 6.67 7.58 6.90
C GLY A 74 5.31 7.42 6.23
N TYR A 75 4.61 8.53 6.07
CA TYR A 75 3.28 8.56 5.48
C TYR A 75 3.02 9.86 4.71
N CYS A 76 1.91 9.91 3.99
CA CYS A 76 1.34 11.11 3.41
C CYS A 76 0.08 11.50 4.17
N SER A 77 -0.22 12.78 4.23
CA SER A 77 -1.49 13.27 4.76
C SER A 77 -2.08 14.35 3.87
N TRP A 78 -3.39 14.44 3.85
CA TRP A 78 -4.14 15.45 3.11
C TRP A 78 -5.12 16.14 4.05
N ALA A 79 -5.33 17.43 3.84
CA ALA A 79 -6.45 18.12 4.47
C ALA A 79 -7.78 17.56 3.94
N PRO A 80 -8.89 17.69 4.69
CA PRO A 80 -10.20 17.23 4.22
C PRO A 80 -10.54 17.76 2.82
N GLY A 81 -10.87 16.86 1.88
CA GLY A 81 -11.18 17.18 0.49
C GLY A 81 -9.99 17.46 -0.43
N GLN A 82 -8.78 17.55 0.10
CA GLN A 82 -7.59 17.84 -0.72
C GLN A 82 -7.24 16.69 -1.66
N LEU A 83 -7.24 15.45 -1.19
CA LEU A 83 -6.92 14.29 -2.03
C LEU A 83 -7.94 14.14 -3.16
N GLU A 84 -9.21 14.32 -2.86
CA GLU A 84 -10.30 14.27 -3.85
C GLU A 84 -10.09 15.31 -4.95
N LEU A 85 -9.71 16.54 -4.61
CA LEU A 85 -9.40 17.59 -5.58
C LEU A 85 -8.18 17.23 -6.45
N GLU A 86 -7.13 16.67 -5.86
CA GLU A 86 -5.96 16.22 -6.59
C GLU A 86 -6.28 15.06 -7.54
N MET A 87 -7.17 14.15 -7.15
CA MET A 87 -7.66 13.07 -8.00
C MET A 87 -8.50 13.59 -9.17
N GLU A 88 -9.37 14.57 -8.94
CA GLU A 88 -10.19 15.19 -10.00
C GLU A 88 -9.35 15.96 -11.02
N ALA A 89 -8.28 16.60 -10.60
CA ALA A 89 -7.38 17.35 -11.46
C ALA A 89 -6.43 16.48 -12.28
N GLY A 90 -6.21 15.23 -11.86
CA GLY A 90 -5.30 14.29 -12.49
C GLY A 90 -5.87 13.59 -13.73
N TRP A 91 -5.45 12.35 -13.89
CA TRP A 91 -5.87 11.51 -15.02
C TRP A 91 -7.39 11.29 -15.03
N PRO A 92 -8.10 11.34 -16.17
CA PRO A 92 -7.57 11.50 -17.54
C PRO A 92 -7.35 12.95 -18.00
N ARG A 93 -7.63 13.96 -17.17
CA ARG A 93 -7.51 15.37 -17.56
C ARG A 93 -6.06 15.79 -17.73
N ASP A 94 -5.20 15.39 -16.79
CA ASP A 94 -3.76 15.56 -16.85
C ASP A 94 -3.06 14.23 -16.56
N PRO A 95 -2.56 13.53 -17.61
CA PRO A 95 -1.87 12.25 -17.42
C PRO A 95 -0.55 12.35 -16.65
N ASN A 96 -0.02 13.55 -16.46
CA ASN A 96 1.27 13.78 -15.81
C ASN A 96 1.14 14.24 -14.37
N SER A 97 -0.08 14.40 -13.86
CA SER A 97 -0.33 14.87 -12.51
C SER A 97 -1.50 14.16 -11.85
N GLY A 98 -1.55 14.28 -10.54
CA GLY A 98 -2.63 13.75 -9.73
C GLY A 98 -2.46 12.30 -9.30
N TRP A 99 -3.52 11.77 -8.74
CA TRP A 99 -3.59 10.42 -8.18
C TRP A 99 -4.57 9.56 -8.96
N MET A 100 -4.24 8.30 -9.08
CA MET A 100 -5.14 7.27 -9.57
C MET A 100 -5.38 6.26 -8.44
N SER A 101 -6.61 5.82 -8.29
CA SER A 101 -6.95 4.76 -7.35
C SER A 101 -7.31 3.48 -8.09
N THR A 102 -6.86 2.37 -7.58
CA THR A 102 -7.25 1.04 -8.03
C THR A 102 -7.59 0.18 -6.83
N GLU A 103 -8.37 -0.86 -7.05
CA GLU A 103 -8.70 -1.80 -5.99
C GLU A 103 -7.44 -2.51 -5.51
N ALA A 104 -7.19 -2.45 -4.21
CA ALA A 104 -6.09 -3.16 -3.60
C ALA A 104 -6.44 -4.65 -3.43
N SER A 105 -5.54 -5.53 -3.83
CA SER A 105 -5.62 -6.96 -3.58
C SER A 105 -4.42 -7.44 -2.77
N GLY A 106 -4.59 -8.57 -2.06
CA GLY A 106 -3.48 -9.17 -1.33
C GLY A 106 -2.28 -9.52 -2.23
N ARG A 107 -2.54 -9.91 -3.48
CA ARG A 107 -1.50 -10.16 -4.48
C ARG A 107 -0.74 -8.87 -4.84
N LEU A 108 -1.46 -7.80 -5.13
CA LEU A 108 -0.84 -6.51 -5.45
C LEU A 108 -0.03 -5.98 -4.28
N MET A 109 -0.59 -6.06 -3.07
CA MET A 109 0.04 -5.53 -1.85
C MET A 109 1.27 -6.33 -1.43
N PHE A 110 1.17 -7.65 -1.32
CA PHE A 110 2.16 -8.49 -0.63
C PHE A 110 2.99 -9.37 -1.54
N SER A 111 2.45 -9.84 -2.66
CA SER A 111 3.11 -10.82 -3.51
C SER A 111 3.82 -10.22 -4.71
N THR A 112 3.50 -8.99 -5.09
CA THR A 112 4.11 -8.32 -6.22
C THR A 112 5.30 -7.50 -5.73
N ASP A 113 6.46 -7.63 -6.40
CA ASP A 113 7.60 -6.78 -6.12
C ASP A 113 7.33 -5.30 -6.45
N SER A 114 8.08 -4.39 -5.83
CA SER A 114 7.85 -2.95 -5.97
C SER A 114 8.03 -2.44 -7.41
N PHE A 115 8.80 -3.13 -8.22
CA PHE A 115 9.02 -2.74 -9.62
C PHE A 115 7.78 -2.97 -10.49
N ASN A 116 7.09 -4.10 -10.28
CA ASN A 116 5.92 -4.48 -11.05
C ASN A 116 4.59 -3.95 -10.47
N LYS A 117 4.57 -3.45 -9.23
CA LYS A 117 3.34 -2.93 -8.59
C LYS A 117 2.69 -1.81 -9.39
N TRP A 118 3.47 -0.88 -9.90
CA TRP A 118 2.96 0.22 -10.71
C TRP A 118 2.27 -0.26 -11.99
N GLU A 119 2.92 -1.15 -12.74
CA GLU A 119 2.36 -1.67 -13.99
C GLU A 119 1.05 -2.42 -13.74
N ILE A 120 1.03 -3.31 -12.75
CA ILE A 120 -0.17 -4.08 -12.41
C ILE A 120 -1.30 -3.16 -11.92
N ALA A 121 -0.98 -2.15 -11.12
CA ALA A 121 -1.95 -1.20 -10.62
C ALA A 121 -2.55 -0.36 -11.74
N ILE A 122 -1.76 0.11 -12.68
CA ILE A 122 -2.23 0.93 -13.80
C ILE A 122 -3.05 0.12 -14.80
N ASP A 123 -2.69 -1.13 -15.06
CA ASP A 123 -3.48 -2.04 -15.90
C ASP A 123 -4.85 -2.32 -15.27
N SER A 124 -4.90 -2.54 -13.98
CA SER A 124 -6.15 -2.72 -13.23
C SER A 124 -7.02 -1.46 -13.28
N TYR A 125 -6.43 -0.29 -13.12
CA TYR A 125 -7.13 0.99 -13.23
C TYR A 125 -7.71 1.19 -14.63
N ALA A 126 -6.91 0.98 -15.68
CA ALA A 126 -7.34 1.14 -17.07
C ALA A 126 -8.49 0.20 -17.44
N THR A 127 -8.43 -1.06 -17.01
CA THR A 127 -9.51 -2.03 -17.22
C THR A 127 -10.80 -1.58 -16.55
N ASN A 128 -10.77 -1.18 -15.30
CA ASN A 128 -11.94 -0.70 -14.57
C ASN A 128 -12.54 0.57 -15.20
N TYR A 129 -11.71 1.46 -15.72
CA TYR A 129 -12.14 2.67 -16.40
C TYR A 129 -12.88 2.35 -17.70
N VAL A 130 -12.35 1.48 -18.53
CA VAL A 130 -12.99 1.03 -19.77
C VAL A 130 -14.32 0.33 -19.49
N ASP A 131 -14.37 -0.56 -18.52
CA ASP A 131 -15.61 -1.26 -18.12
C ASP A 131 -16.68 -0.28 -17.64
N THR A 132 -16.28 0.80 -16.97
CA THR A 132 -17.19 1.85 -16.53
C THR A 132 -17.77 2.62 -17.73
N LEU A 133 -16.93 2.99 -18.70
CA LEU A 133 -17.39 3.68 -19.91
C LEU A 133 -18.37 2.82 -20.71
N LEU A 134 -18.07 1.53 -20.91
CA LEU A 134 -18.95 0.61 -21.65
C LEU A 134 -20.31 0.43 -20.98
N LYS A 135 -20.38 0.46 -19.65
CA LYS A 135 -21.66 0.43 -18.91
C LYS A 135 -22.52 1.70 -19.14
N PHE A 136 -21.89 2.85 -19.29
CA PHE A 136 -22.61 4.09 -19.61
C PHE A 136 -23.19 4.07 -21.05
N GLU A 137 -22.46 3.52 -22.01
CA GLU A 137 -22.93 3.42 -23.41
C GLU A 137 -24.09 2.44 -23.58
N THR A 138 -24.18 1.39 -22.76
CA THR A 138 -25.28 0.40 -22.82
C THR A 138 -26.57 0.87 -22.14
N HIS A 139 -26.57 2.01 -21.44
CA HIS A 139 -27.75 2.57 -20.74
C HIS A 139 -28.30 3.84 -21.41
N THR A 140 -27.75 4.23 -22.52
CA THR A 140 -28.28 5.28 -23.42
C THR A 140 -28.87 4.65 -24.67
#